data_ac296855311f116ec43eeb8de25d699c
#
_entry.id   ac296855311f116ec43eeb8de25d699c
#
_cell.length_a   1.000
_cell.length_b   1.000
_cell.length_c   1.000
_cell.angle_alpha   90.00
_cell.angle_beta   90.00
_cell.angle_gamma   90.00
#
_symmetry.space_group_name_H-M   'P 1'
#
loop_
_entity.id
_entity.type
_entity.pdbx_description
1 polymer ?
#
loop_
_entity_poly.entity_id
_entity_poly.type
_entity_poly.pdbx_seq_one_letter_code
_entity_poly.pdbx_strand_id
1 'polypeptide(L)'
;MKQKFAVVHRPDETSRQLKDELTGKLGEAGWTEDERQPDLVFAIGGDGTFLYAVHEYLDQLENVKFVGIHSGTLGFFCDYRCDEMDLCVQDVTHRSPQCESARLLQVTARGGGQEKTIYALNEMRIENVTKTQLMDIDINGSFFETFRGTGLCLCTQIGSTAYNRSLGGAVIESGLPLLQLSEITGIHHRAYRSLASPLILRPESVIQLRSASFEGAFLCYDHLCFNLDQETEIEVFQSQKQVQIARYRDLAYLQRLRILF
;
A
#
# COMPACT_ATOMS: atom_id res chain seq x y z
N MET A 1 17.13 -3.76 26.56
CA MET A 1 17.42 -4.78 25.51
C MET A 1 18.14 -4.07 24.38
N LYS A 2 19.03 -4.75 23.64
CA LYS A 2 19.62 -4.18 22.43
C LYS A 2 18.53 -4.08 21.38
N GLN A 3 18.45 -2.96 20.69
CA GLN A 3 17.49 -2.72 19.62
C GLN A 3 17.85 -3.58 18.40
N LYS A 4 16.85 -4.18 17.76
CA LYS A 4 17.03 -5.05 16.61
C LYS A 4 16.52 -4.37 15.34
N PHE A 5 17.22 -4.54 14.24
CA PHE A 5 16.81 -3.99 12.96
C PHE A 5 16.97 -4.97 11.82
N ALA A 6 16.27 -4.72 10.74
CA ALA A 6 16.46 -5.36 9.45
C ALA A 6 16.51 -4.30 8.33
N VAL A 7 17.10 -4.67 7.20
CA VAL A 7 17.22 -3.79 6.04
C VAL A 7 16.72 -4.50 4.80
N VAL A 8 15.67 -3.96 4.22
CA VAL A 8 15.15 -4.33 2.90
C VAL A 8 15.61 -3.28 1.91
N HIS A 9 16.23 -3.68 0.81
CA HIS A 9 16.76 -2.73 -0.15
C HIS A 9 16.39 -3.09 -1.60
N ARG A 10 16.33 -2.08 -2.47
CA ARG A 10 16.17 -2.28 -3.90
C ARG A 10 17.37 -3.07 -4.46
N PRO A 11 17.17 -4.04 -5.38
CA PRO A 11 18.25 -4.90 -5.88
C PRO A 11 19.16 -4.16 -6.89
N ASP A 12 19.82 -3.09 -6.44
CA ASP A 12 20.83 -2.34 -7.20
C ASP A 12 22.05 -2.05 -6.32
N GLU A 13 23.17 -1.73 -6.98
CA GLU A 13 24.45 -1.54 -6.32
C GLU A 13 24.45 -0.38 -5.31
N THR A 14 23.80 0.74 -5.65
CA THR A 14 23.72 1.90 -4.76
C THR A 14 22.96 1.57 -3.48
N SER A 15 21.81 0.91 -3.60
CA SER A 15 20.98 0.54 -2.45
C SER A 15 21.68 -0.51 -1.58
N ARG A 16 22.48 -1.41 -2.18
CA ARG A 16 23.30 -2.38 -1.46
C ARG A 16 24.40 -1.69 -0.64
N GLN A 17 25.13 -0.75 -1.23
CA GLN A 17 26.16 0.02 -0.52
C GLN A 17 25.60 0.80 0.67
N LEU A 18 24.40 1.40 0.48
CA LEU A 18 23.69 2.10 1.55
C LEU A 18 23.24 1.14 2.67
N LYS A 19 22.83 -0.11 2.34
CA LYS A 19 22.57 -1.16 3.34
C LYS A 19 23.81 -1.45 4.16
N ASP A 20 24.95 -1.70 3.50
CA ASP A 20 26.20 -2.01 4.18
C ASP A 20 26.66 -0.87 5.10
N GLU A 21 26.54 0.37 4.63
CA GLU A 21 26.84 1.57 5.42
C GLU A 21 25.93 1.69 6.65
N LEU A 22 24.61 1.56 6.47
CA LEU A 22 23.64 1.64 7.56
C LEU A 22 23.88 0.55 8.61
N THR A 23 24.08 -0.68 8.15
CA THR A 23 24.35 -1.84 9.03
C THR A 23 25.62 -1.63 9.86
N GLY A 24 26.69 -1.13 9.26
CA GLY A 24 27.93 -0.79 9.96
C GLY A 24 27.71 0.26 11.05
N LYS A 25 27.10 1.38 10.70
CA LYS A 25 26.85 2.51 11.63
C LYS A 25 25.91 2.12 12.79
N LEU A 26 24.85 1.34 12.52
CA LEU A 26 23.94 0.86 13.57
C LEU A 26 24.62 -0.17 14.46
N GLY A 27 25.50 -1.04 13.90
CA GLY A 27 26.32 -1.96 14.66
C GLY A 27 27.27 -1.25 15.63
N GLU A 28 27.94 -0.17 15.19
CA GLU A 28 28.76 0.71 16.04
C GLU A 28 27.94 1.38 17.15
N ALA A 29 26.69 1.72 16.89
CA ALA A 29 25.73 2.24 17.87
C ALA A 29 25.18 1.17 18.82
N GLY A 30 25.61 -0.11 18.68
CA GLY A 30 25.22 -1.21 19.55
C GLY A 30 23.91 -1.91 19.20
N TRP A 31 23.33 -1.62 18.03
CA TRP A 31 22.17 -2.33 17.50
C TRP A 31 22.57 -3.69 16.90
N THR A 32 21.59 -4.58 16.76
CA THR A 32 21.83 -5.94 16.22
C THR A 32 20.94 -6.15 15.00
N GLU A 33 21.52 -6.57 13.88
CA GLU A 33 20.75 -6.99 12.70
C GLU A 33 20.04 -8.31 13.01
N ASP A 34 18.72 -8.35 12.82
CA ASP A 34 17.87 -9.53 13.01
C ASP A 34 16.72 -9.49 12.01
N GLU A 35 16.91 -10.17 10.88
CA GLU A 35 15.91 -10.23 9.80
C GLU A 35 14.64 -11.00 10.20
N ARG A 36 14.68 -11.81 11.28
CA ARG A 36 13.53 -12.63 11.69
C ARG A 36 12.61 -11.91 12.66
N GLN A 37 13.15 -11.10 13.55
CA GLN A 37 12.40 -10.42 14.61
C GLN A 37 12.96 -9.01 14.85
N PRO A 38 12.90 -8.12 13.85
CA PRO A 38 13.36 -6.74 14.01
C PRO A 38 12.33 -5.91 14.82
N ASP A 39 12.82 -4.91 15.54
CA ASP A 39 11.99 -3.84 16.11
C ASP A 39 11.74 -2.74 15.04
N LEU A 40 12.72 -2.57 14.12
CA LEU A 40 12.70 -1.55 13.08
C LEU A 40 13.18 -2.13 11.75
N VAL A 41 12.41 -1.92 10.69
CA VAL A 41 12.77 -2.29 9.32
C VAL A 41 13.07 -1.03 8.52
N PHE A 42 14.28 -0.97 7.96
CA PHE A 42 14.68 0.08 7.03
C PHE A 42 14.41 -0.37 5.60
N ALA A 43 13.65 0.42 4.87
CA ALA A 43 13.43 0.23 3.43
C ALA A 43 14.28 1.22 2.64
N ILE A 44 15.35 0.72 1.98
CA ILE A 44 16.29 1.53 1.19
C ILE A 44 15.94 1.41 -0.29
N GLY A 45 15.34 2.45 -0.85
CA GLY A 45 14.88 2.47 -2.25
C GLY A 45 13.86 3.56 -2.50
N GLY A 46 12.79 3.23 -3.21
CA GLY A 46 11.62 4.08 -3.40
C GLY A 46 10.39 3.51 -2.69
N ASP A 47 9.22 4.08 -2.98
CA ASP A 47 7.94 3.62 -2.41
C ASP A 47 7.66 2.14 -2.70
N GLY A 48 8.04 1.62 -3.88
CA GLY A 48 7.93 0.21 -4.21
C GLY A 48 8.75 -0.71 -3.28
N THR A 49 9.95 -0.28 -2.87
CA THR A 49 10.77 -1.03 -1.90
C THR A 49 10.14 -1.00 -0.51
N PHE A 50 9.51 0.11 -0.14
CA PHE A 50 8.77 0.21 1.12
C PHE A 50 7.57 -0.75 1.13
N LEU A 51 6.79 -0.80 0.06
CA LEU A 51 5.69 -1.75 -0.09
C LEU A 51 6.19 -3.20 0.01
N TYR A 52 7.30 -3.51 -0.67
CA TYR A 52 7.92 -4.84 -0.58
C TYR A 52 8.29 -5.19 0.86
N ALA A 53 8.94 -4.28 1.60
CA ALA A 53 9.27 -4.48 3.01
C ALA A 53 8.04 -4.73 3.88
N VAL A 54 6.94 -4.00 3.67
CA VAL A 54 5.68 -4.22 4.40
C VAL A 54 5.13 -5.62 4.14
N HIS A 55 5.16 -6.11 2.90
CA HIS A 55 4.69 -7.45 2.56
C HIS A 55 5.58 -8.56 3.13
N GLU A 56 6.90 -8.34 3.20
CA GLU A 56 7.83 -9.31 3.79
C GLU A 56 7.60 -9.49 5.30
N TYR A 57 7.21 -8.43 6.00
CA TYR A 57 6.91 -8.45 7.45
C TYR A 57 5.41 -8.43 7.77
N LEU A 58 4.55 -8.84 6.85
CA LEU A 58 3.09 -8.77 6.98
C LEU A 58 2.53 -9.47 8.23
N ASP A 59 3.16 -10.55 8.67
CA ASP A 59 2.75 -11.31 9.85
C ASP A 59 3.30 -10.75 11.16
N GLN A 60 4.13 -9.71 11.10
CA GLN A 60 4.82 -9.11 12.24
C GLN A 60 4.49 -7.62 12.44
N LEU A 61 3.54 -7.06 11.68
CA LEU A 61 3.22 -5.63 11.67
C LEU A 61 2.92 -5.04 13.04
N GLU A 62 2.43 -5.83 13.98
CA GLU A 62 2.14 -5.40 15.35
C GLU A 62 3.42 -5.08 16.16
N ASN A 63 4.56 -5.68 15.78
CA ASN A 63 5.81 -5.58 16.52
C ASN A 63 6.88 -4.76 15.80
N VAL A 64 6.67 -4.47 14.51
CA VAL A 64 7.68 -3.86 13.64
C VAL A 64 7.26 -2.45 13.24
N LYS A 65 8.22 -1.53 13.23
CA LYS A 65 8.07 -0.20 12.63
C LYS A 65 8.92 -0.08 11.38
N PHE A 66 8.54 0.80 10.47
CA PHE A 66 9.22 0.98 9.19
C PHE A 66 9.80 2.39 9.05
N VAL A 67 11.01 2.48 8.50
CA VAL A 67 11.67 3.74 8.12
C VAL A 67 12.07 3.66 6.66
N GLY A 68 11.67 4.65 5.86
CA GLY A 68 12.08 4.75 4.45
C GLY A 68 13.30 5.64 4.26
N ILE A 69 14.27 5.15 3.48
CA ILE A 69 15.44 5.89 3.01
C ILE A 69 15.45 5.82 1.49
N HIS A 70 15.38 6.97 0.80
CA HIS A 70 15.37 6.92 -0.65
C HIS A 70 16.78 6.93 -1.25
N SER A 71 16.99 6.02 -2.22
CA SER A 71 18.24 5.90 -2.97
C SER A 71 18.21 6.61 -4.34
N GLY A 72 17.13 7.34 -4.62
CA GLY A 72 16.92 8.05 -5.89
C GLY A 72 15.94 9.20 -5.74
N THR A 73 14.82 9.18 -6.46
CA THR A 73 13.76 10.19 -6.33
C THR A 73 13.01 10.01 -5.01
N LEU A 74 12.75 11.09 -4.31
CA LEU A 74 11.98 11.10 -3.05
C LEU A 74 10.62 10.41 -3.26
N GLY A 75 10.27 9.51 -2.36
CA GLY A 75 8.98 8.85 -2.30
C GLY A 75 8.13 9.36 -1.14
N PHE A 76 6.90 8.87 -1.05
CA PHE A 76 5.94 9.26 -0.02
C PHE A 76 6.28 8.67 1.35
N PHE A 77 6.90 7.48 1.36
CA PHE A 77 7.25 6.75 2.57
C PHE A 77 8.62 7.09 3.15
N CYS A 78 9.47 7.79 2.39
CA CYS A 78 10.85 8.06 2.79
C CYS A 78 10.97 9.39 3.54
N ASP A 79 11.75 9.39 4.64
CA ASP A 79 12.08 10.58 5.41
C ASP A 79 13.53 11.03 5.21
N TYR A 80 14.39 10.13 4.77
CA TYR A 80 15.83 10.38 4.60
C TYR A 80 16.26 10.18 3.17
N ARG A 81 17.24 10.96 2.77
CA ARG A 81 17.96 10.82 1.50
C ARG A 81 19.18 9.93 1.70
N CYS A 82 19.71 9.38 0.61
CA CYS A 82 20.93 8.57 0.65
C CYS A 82 22.16 9.33 1.22
N ASP A 83 22.22 10.66 1.05
CA ASP A 83 23.30 11.50 1.59
C ASP A 83 23.06 11.97 3.05
N GLU A 84 21.97 11.53 3.67
CA GLU A 84 21.60 11.84 5.06
C GLU A 84 21.75 10.64 6.03
N MET A 85 22.58 9.64 5.67
CA MET A 85 22.71 8.39 6.45
C MET A 85 23.14 8.64 7.90
N ASP A 86 24.11 9.53 8.13
CA ASP A 86 24.56 9.91 9.48
C ASP A 86 23.43 10.51 10.31
N LEU A 87 22.63 11.38 9.69
CA LEU A 87 21.47 11.98 10.35
C LEU A 87 20.40 10.93 10.66
N CYS A 88 20.15 10.00 9.74
CA CYS A 88 19.22 8.88 9.97
C CYS A 88 19.65 8.06 11.19
N VAL A 89 20.91 7.65 11.24
CA VAL A 89 21.45 6.88 12.38
C VAL A 89 21.38 7.68 13.68
N GLN A 90 21.74 8.96 13.66
CA GLN A 90 21.63 9.84 14.83
C GLN A 90 20.19 9.93 15.33
N ASP A 91 19.23 10.15 14.44
CA ASP A 91 17.82 10.31 14.79
C ASP A 91 17.27 9.00 15.39
N VAL A 92 17.45 7.85 14.72
CA VAL A 92 16.90 6.57 15.17
C VAL A 92 17.51 6.07 16.48
N THR A 93 18.77 6.44 16.76
CA THR A 93 19.45 6.01 17.98
C THR A 93 19.21 6.92 19.19
N HIS A 94 18.85 8.19 18.99
CA HIS A 94 18.74 9.18 20.05
C HIS A 94 17.34 9.79 20.24
N ARG A 95 16.41 9.55 19.30
CA ARG A 95 15.06 10.12 19.34
C ARG A 95 14.00 9.04 19.35
N SER A 96 12.84 9.36 19.88
CA SER A 96 11.63 8.54 19.73
C SER A 96 10.88 9.00 18.49
N PRO A 97 10.45 8.08 17.61
CA PRO A 97 9.69 8.46 16.42
C PRO A 97 8.27 8.88 16.77
N GLN A 98 7.71 9.75 15.97
CA GLN A 98 6.28 9.90 15.83
C GLN A 98 5.78 8.79 14.89
N CYS A 99 4.88 7.91 15.35
CA CYS A 99 4.39 6.83 14.53
C CYS A 99 3.14 7.26 13.75
N GLU A 100 3.22 7.16 12.43
CA GLU A 100 2.08 7.28 11.53
C GLU A 100 1.52 5.87 11.29
N SER A 101 0.23 5.66 11.65
CA SER A 101 -0.42 4.35 11.48
C SER A 101 -1.23 4.33 10.20
N ALA A 102 -1.03 3.32 9.37
CA ALA A 102 -1.76 3.11 8.13
C ALA A 102 -2.39 1.71 8.12
N ARG A 103 -3.72 1.64 8.05
CA ARG A 103 -4.45 0.37 7.94
C ARG A 103 -4.40 -0.17 6.52
N LEU A 104 -4.27 -1.49 6.39
CA LEU A 104 -4.29 -2.16 5.10
C LEU A 104 -5.73 -2.44 4.65
N LEU A 105 -5.92 -2.57 3.34
CA LEU A 105 -7.07 -3.30 2.81
C LEU A 105 -6.88 -4.79 3.08
N GLN A 106 -7.95 -5.47 3.45
CA GLN A 106 -8.06 -6.92 3.33
C GLN A 106 -8.94 -7.23 2.12
N VAL A 107 -8.46 -8.09 1.26
CA VAL A 107 -9.15 -8.52 0.05
C VAL A 107 -9.26 -10.03 0.09
N THR A 108 -10.47 -10.52 -0.02
CA THR A 108 -10.76 -11.97 -0.05
C THR A 108 -11.43 -12.33 -1.37
N ALA A 109 -10.76 -13.12 -2.18
CA ALA A 109 -11.26 -13.63 -3.45
C ALA A 109 -11.78 -15.07 -3.26
N ARG A 110 -13.03 -15.33 -3.70
CA ARG A 110 -13.73 -16.62 -3.54
C ARG A 110 -14.23 -17.14 -4.87
N GLY A 111 -14.09 -18.45 -5.09
CA GLY A 111 -14.60 -19.16 -6.26
C GLY A 111 -13.94 -20.53 -6.44
N GLY A 112 -14.52 -21.39 -7.25
CA GLY A 112 -14.00 -22.74 -7.51
C GLY A 112 -13.79 -23.60 -6.26
N GLY A 113 -14.46 -23.30 -5.15
CA GLY A 113 -14.27 -23.98 -3.86
C GLY A 113 -13.00 -23.53 -3.10
N GLN A 114 -12.35 -22.46 -3.52
CA GLN A 114 -11.18 -21.88 -2.89
C GLN A 114 -11.44 -20.47 -2.39
N GLU A 115 -10.68 -20.08 -1.37
CA GLU A 115 -10.65 -18.72 -0.82
C GLU A 115 -9.19 -18.28 -0.69
N LYS A 116 -8.89 -17.07 -1.16
CA LYS A 116 -7.58 -16.46 -1.04
C LYS A 116 -7.71 -15.07 -0.43
N THR A 117 -7.03 -14.85 0.69
CA THR A 117 -6.97 -13.54 1.35
C THR A 117 -5.60 -12.90 1.14
N ILE A 118 -5.61 -11.63 0.74
CA ILE A 118 -4.42 -10.79 0.57
C ILE A 118 -4.62 -9.44 1.27
N TYR A 119 -3.54 -8.70 1.43
CA TYR A 119 -3.53 -7.38 2.04
C TYR A 119 -2.85 -6.37 1.12
N ALA A 120 -3.30 -5.12 1.13
CA ALA A 120 -2.70 -4.04 0.38
C ALA A 120 -2.56 -2.77 1.26
N LEU A 121 -1.43 -2.09 1.16
CA LEU A 121 -1.20 -0.83 1.86
C LEU A 121 -1.76 0.35 1.04
N ASN A 122 -1.49 0.40 -0.25
CA ASN A 122 -1.96 1.46 -1.14
C ASN A 122 -3.35 1.15 -1.70
N GLU A 123 -3.45 0.19 -2.60
CA GLU A 123 -4.70 -0.14 -3.29
C GLU A 123 -4.76 -1.60 -3.74
N MET A 124 -5.99 -2.05 -3.99
CA MET A 124 -6.27 -3.21 -4.81
C MET A 124 -6.94 -2.78 -6.11
N ARG A 125 -6.72 -3.54 -7.18
CA ARG A 125 -7.33 -3.30 -8.48
C ARG A 125 -7.76 -4.62 -9.11
N ILE A 126 -8.92 -4.61 -9.76
CA ILE A 126 -9.30 -5.66 -10.70
C ILE A 126 -9.18 -5.05 -12.08
N GLU A 127 -8.39 -5.65 -12.95
CA GLU A 127 -8.17 -5.17 -14.30
C GLU A 127 -8.29 -6.31 -15.31
N ASN A 128 -9.12 -6.12 -16.33
CA ASN A 128 -9.17 -6.99 -17.50
C ASN A 128 -8.79 -6.18 -18.74
N VAL A 129 -7.54 -6.34 -19.17
CA VAL A 129 -6.99 -5.58 -20.30
C VAL A 129 -7.38 -6.14 -21.67
N THR A 130 -7.95 -7.35 -21.71
CA THR A 130 -8.30 -8.04 -22.96
C THR A 130 -9.79 -8.02 -23.27
N LYS A 131 -10.61 -7.92 -22.23
CA LYS A 131 -12.08 -7.98 -22.34
C LYS A 131 -12.70 -6.89 -21.47
N THR A 132 -13.87 -6.44 -21.82
CA THR A 132 -14.68 -5.59 -20.94
C THR A 132 -15.15 -6.44 -19.74
N GLN A 133 -14.81 -6.02 -18.54
CA GLN A 133 -15.26 -6.64 -17.31
C GLN A 133 -16.64 -6.09 -16.91
N LEU A 134 -17.55 -6.99 -16.55
CA LEU A 134 -18.85 -6.68 -15.98
C LEU A 134 -18.83 -7.11 -14.50
N MET A 135 -19.15 -6.21 -13.58
CA MET A 135 -19.14 -6.48 -12.14
C MET A 135 -20.33 -5.84 -11.46
N ASP A 136 -21.03 -6.61 -10.64
CA ASP A 136 -22.00 -6.04 -9.69
C ASP A 136 -21.25 -5.62 -8.43
N ILE A 137 -21.54 -4.40 -7.98
CA ILE A 137 -20.95 -3.77 -6.82
C ILE A 137 -22.00 -3.67 -5.74
N ASP A 138 -21.75 -4.30 -4.59
CA ASP A 138 -22.51 -4.09 -3.37
C ASP A 138 -21.66 -3.33 -2.36
N ILE A 139 -22.27 -2.39 -1.65
CA ILE A 139 -21.63 -1.63 -0.58
C ILE A 139 -22.46 -1.81 0.70
N ASN A 140 -21.83 -2.32 1.75
CA ASN A 140 -22.47 -2.59 3.05
C ASN A 140 -23.72 -3.48 2.91
N GLY A 141 -23.65 -4.50 2.05
CA GLY A 141 -24.73 -5.46 1.81
C GLY A 141 -25.89 -4.92 0.96
N SER A 142 -25.77 -3.74 0.38
CA SER A 142 -26.76 -3.18 -0.53
C SER A 142 -26.19 -3.05 -1.93
N PHE A 143 -26.94 -3.52 -2.92
CA PHE A 143 -26.57 -3.33 -4.33
C PHE A 143 -26.43 -1.83 -4.64
N PHE A 144 -25.30 -1.49 -5.23
CA PHE A 144 -24.98 -0.10 -5.61
C PHE A 144 -25.14 0.11 -7.11
N GLU A 145 -24.37 -0.62 -7.92
CA GLU A 145 -24.44 -0.50 -9.39
C GLU A 145 -23.82 -1.73 -10.08
N THR A 146 -24.09 -1.86 -11.38
CA THR A 146 -23.37 -2.79 -12.25
C THR A 146 -22.35 -2.01 -13.07
N PHE A 147 -21.08 -2.17 -12.74
CA PHE A 147 -19.96 -1.57 -13.46
C PHE A 147 -19.68 -2.33 -14.76
N ARG A 148 -19.30 -1.58 -15.80
CA ARG A 148 -18.78 -2.11 -17.05
C ARG A 148 -17.56 -1.27 -17.49
N GLY A 149 -16.40 -1.90 -17.70
CA GLY A 149 -15.19 -1.20 -18.10
C GLY A 149 -13.97 -2.11 -18.07
N THR A 150 -12.78 -1.51 -17.95
CA THR A 150 -11.52 -2.25 -17.78
C THR A 150 -11.40 -2.82 -16.38
N GLY A 151 -11.84 -2.10 -15.35
CA GLY A 151 -11.72 -2.55 -13.97
C GLY A 151 -12.11 -1.52 -12.92
N LEU A 152 -11.81 -1.86 -11.67
CA LEU A 152 -12.05 -1.03 -10.49
C LEU A 152 -10.79 -0.95 -9.62
N CYS A 153 -10.61 0.18 -8.97
CA CYS A 153 -9.57 0.42 -7.98
C CYS A 153 -10.20 0.80 -6.65
N LEU A 154 -9.84 0.12 -5.57
CA LEU A 154 -10.15 0.54 -4.21
C LEU A 154 -8.84 0.87 -3.50
N CYS A 155 -8.69 2.08 -3.01
CA CYS A 155 -7.49 2.52 -2.31
C CYS A 155 -7.76 2.92 -0.85
N THR A 156 -6.72 2.81 -0.05
CA THR A 156 -6.65 3.40 1.29
C THR A 156 -6.40 4.90 1.22
N GLN A 157 -6.44 5.57 2.36
CA GLN A 157 -6.02 6.98 2.47
C GLN A 157 -4.60 7.18 1.94
N ILE A 158 -3.65 6.31 2.33
CA ILE A 158 -2.25 6.45 1.94
C ILE A 158 -2.04 6.15 0.45
N GLY A 159 -2.81 5.21 -0.12
CA GLY A 159 -2.82 4.89 -1.56
C GLY A 159 -3.49 5.95 -2.43
N SER A 160 -4.15 6.94 -1.83
CA SER A 160 -4.83 8.01 -2.60
C SER A 160 -3.86 8.82 -3.47
N THR A 161 -2.58 8.88 -3.10
CA THR A 161 -1.51 9.55 -3.85
C THR A 161 -0.83 8.65 -4.88
N ALA A 162 -1.12 7.34 -4.88
CA ALA A 162 -0.55 6.34 -5.77
C ALA A 162 -1.39 6.15 -7.06
N TYR A 163 -1.74 4.94 -7.43
CA TYR A 163 -2.46 4.63 -8.67
C TYR A 163 -3.81 5.34 -8.78
N ASN A 164 -4.53 5.46 -7.65
CA ASN A 164 -5.79 6.18 -7.56
C ASN A 164 -5.74 7.60 -8.16
N ARG A 165 -4.63 8.33 -7.94
CA ARG A 165 -4.44 9.67 -8.50
C ARG A 165 -4.41 9.66 -10.03
N SER A 166 -3.85 8.62 -10.65
CA SER A 166 -3.83 8.45 -12.11
C SER A 166 -5.23 8.21 -12.70
N LEU A 167 -6.16 7.76 -11.88
CA LEU A 167 -7.58 7.59 -12.24
C LEU A 167 -8.41 8.87 -12.01
N GLY A 168 -7.79 9.98 -11.62
CA GLY A 168 -8.49 11.21 -11.27
C GLY A 168 -9.16 11.16 -9.89
N GLY A 169 -8.79 10.20 -9.05
CA GLY A 169 -9.24 10.12 -7.67
C GLY A 169 -8.68 11.26 -6.81
N ALA A 170 -9.42 11.60 -5.75
CA ALA A 170 -9.01 12.62 -4.81
C ALA A 170 -7.80 12.18 -3.96
N VAL A 171 -6.92 13.11 -3.67
CA VAL A 171 -5.87 12.94 -2.64
C VAL A 171 -6.53 13.11 -1.27
N ILE A 172 -6.34 12.14 -0.38
CA ILE A 172 -6.91 12.13 0.97
C ILE A 172 -5.81 12.49 1.95
N GLU A 173 -6.04 13.53 2.75
CA GLU A 173 -5.09 13.99 3.77
C GLU A 173 -4.81 12.91 4.83
N SER A 174 -3.58 12.91 5.34
CA SER A 174 -3.19 12.02 6.44
C SER A 174 -4.09 12.21 7.68
N GLY A 175 -4.42 11.09 8.34
CA GLY A 175 -5.33 11.11 9.50
C GLY A 175 -6.81 10.98 9.17
N LEU A 176 -7.19 10.94 7.89
CA LEU A 176 -8.56 10.66 7.43
C LEU A 176 -8.63 9.21 6.93
N PRO A 177 -9.00 8.21 7.75
CA PRO A 177 -8.90 6.79 7.38
C PRO A 177 -10.03 6.37 6.41
N LEU A 178 -10.17 7.10 5.30
CA LEU A 178 -11.19 6.89 4.29
C LEU A 178 -10.72 5.89 3.23
N LEU A 179 -11.68 5.26 2.58
CA LEU A 179 -11.48 4.45 1.39
C LEU A 179 -11.97 5.20 0.16
N GLN A 180 -11.44 4.88 -1.01
CA GLN A 180 -11.94 5.45 -2.26
C GLN A 180 -12.05 4.37 -3.32
N LEU A 181 -13.24 4.25 -3.91
CA LEU A 181 -13.54 3.41 -5.06
C LEU A 181 -13.51 4.26 -6.32
N SER A 182 -12.72 3.84 -7.30
CA SER A 182 -12.55 4.53 -8.58
C SER A 182 -12.69 3.54 -9.74
N GLU A 183 -13.35 3.97 -10.82
CA GLU A 183 -13.47 3.19 -12.04
C GLU A 183 -12.17 3.26 -12.87
N ILE A 184 -11.81 2.15 -13.50
CA ILE A 184 -10.75 2.09 -14.50
C ILE A 184 -11.41 1.97 -15.87
N THR A 185 -11.40 3.05 -16.64
CA THR A 185 -11.97 3.13 -17.99
C THR A 185 -13.41 2.59 -18.06
N GLY A 186 -14.30 3.18 -17.27
CA GLY A 186 -15.72 2.85 -17.27
C GLY A 186 -16.38 3.14 -18.64
N ILE A 187 -17.26 2.25 -19.09
CA ILE A 187 -18.03 2.42 -20.32
C ILE A 187 -19.43 2.88 -19.93
N HIS A 188 -19.73 4.14 -20.23
CA HIS A 188 -21.00 4.78 -19.91
C HIS A 188 -21.85 4.98 -21.15
N HIS A 189 -23.04 4.40 -21.17
CA HIS A 189 -24.05 4.68 -22.18
C HIS A 189 -25.46 4.38 -21.66
N ARG A 190 -26.48 4.59 -22.49
CA ARG A 190 -27.90 4.50 -22.07
C ARG A 190 -28.27 3.21 -21.34
N ALA A 191 -27.65 2.07 -21.66
CA ALA A 191 -27.92 0.78 -21.04
C ALA A 191 -27.01 0.45 -19.83
N TYR A 192 -25.90 1.19 -19.66
CA TYR A 192 -24.93 0.94 -18.58
C TYR A 192 -24.61 2.29 -17.94
N ARG A 193 -25.13 2.50 -16.75
CA ARG A 193 -24.92 3.72 -15.97
C ARG A 193 -24.22 3.35 -14.70
N SER A 194 -23.08 3.97 -14.45
CA SER A 194 -22.38 3.94 -13.18
C SER A 194 -22.22 5.35 -12.66
N LEU A 195 -21.68 5.50 -11.46
CA LEU A 195 -21.48 6.80 -10.82
C LEU A 195 -20.57 7.71 -11.66
N ALA A 196 -19.64 7.14 -12.40
CA ALA A 196 -18.67 7.85 -13.26
C ALA A 196 -17.84 8.91 -12.51
N SER A 197 -17.66 8.72 -11.22
CA SER A 197 -16.91 9.59 -10.33
C SER A 197 -16.29 8.76 -9.19
N PRO A 198 -15.10 9.09 -8.73
CA PRO A 198 -14.54 8.46 -7.53
C PRO A 198 -15.49 8.62 -6.34
N LEU A 199 -15.73 7.51 -5.61
CA LEU A 199 -16.60 7.46 -4.45
C LEU A 199 -15.77 7.33 -3.18
N ILE A 200 -15.89 8.32 -2.29
CA ILE A 200 -15.27 8.26 -0.96
C ILE A 200 -16.18 7.49 -0.01
N LEU A 201 -15.60 6.52 0.68
CA LEU A 201 -16.30 5.62 1.59
C LEU A 201 -15.72 5.72 3.00
N ARG A 202 -16.56 5.38 3.98
CA ARG A 202 -16.15 5.29 5.38
C ARG A 202 -15.20 4.11 5.58
N PRO A 203 -14.33 4.13 6.60
CA PRO A 203 -13.38 3.06 6.87
C PRO A 203 -14.03 1.71 7.20
N GLU A 204 -15.27 1.72 7.69
CA GLU A 204 -16.03 0.51 8.02
C GLU A 204 -16.77 -0.09 6.82
N SER A 205 -16.68 0.55 5.66
CA SER A 205 -17.39 0.06 4.46
C SER A 205 -16.83 -1.26 4.00
N VAL A 206 -17.73 -2.19 3.66
CA VAL A 206 -17.44 -3.47 3.03
C VAL A 206 -17.94 -3.41 1.60
N ILE A 207 -17.03 -3.67 0.67
CA ILE A 207 -17.31 -3.68 -0.77
C ILE A 207 -17.27 -5.12 -1.25
N GLN A 208 -18.33 -5.56 -1.92
CA GLN A 208 -18.41 -6.87 -2.55
C GLN A 208 -18.55 -6.69 -4.06
N LEU A 209 -17.66 -7.32 -4.79
CA LEU A 209 -17.60 -7.29 -6.25
C LEU A 209 -17.92 -8.70 -6.75
N ARG A 210 -18.96 -8.83 -7.55
CA ARG A 210 -19.37 -10.11 -8.12
C ARG A 210 -19.39 -10.05 -9.63
N SER A 211 -18.96 -11.14 -10.27
CA SER A 211 -19.02 -11.29 -11.72
C SER A 211 -19.40 -12.73 -12.06
N ALA A 212 -20.13 -12.90 -13.15
CA ALA A 212 -20.36 -14.22 -13.71
C ALA A 212 -19.05 -14.91 -14.14
N SER A 213 -18.02 -14.10 -14.50
CA SER A 213 -16.67 -14.56 -14.81
C SER A 213 -15.68 -13.42 -14.69
N PHE A 214 -14.57 -13.66 -14.02
CA PHE A 214 -13.38 -12.83 -14.03
C PHE A 214 -12.29 -13.38 -14.97
N GLU A 215 -12.62 -14.32 -15.84
CA GLU A 215 -11.64 -14.91 -16.76
C GLU A 215 -10.84 -13.86 -17.52
N GLY A 216 -9.53 -13.94 -17.40
CA GLY A 216 -8.57 -13.00 -18.01
C GLY A 216 -8.41 -11.70 -17.23
N ALA A 217 -9.07 -11.54 -16.10
CA ALA A 217 -8.82 -10.42 -15.19
C ALA A 217 -7.68 -10.75 -14.23
N PHE A 218 -6.98 -9.68 -13.82
CA PHE A 218 -5.98 -9.72 -12.76
C PHE A 218 -6.52 -9.04 -11.52
N LEU A 219 -6.24 -9.61 -10.35
CA LEU A 219 -6.30 -8.90 -9.08
C LEU A 219 -4.89 -8.43 -8.74
N CYS A 220 -4.70 -7.12 -8.83
CA CYS A 220 -3.44 -6.45 -8.48
C CYS A 220 -3.58 -5.82 -7.10
N TYR A 221 -2.51 -5.84 -6.31
CA TYR A 221 -2.47 -5.21 -4.99
C TYR A 221 -1.06 -4.75 -4.69
N ASP A 222 -0.92 -3.48 -4.38
CA ASP A 222 0.39 -2.83 -4.27
C ASP A 222 1.28 -3.18 -5.49
N HIS A 223 2.38 -3.91 -5.29
CA HIS A 223 3.30 -4.33 -6.34
C HIS A 223 3.09 -5.78 -6.82
N LEU A 224 2.07 -6.46 -6.32
CA LEU A 224 1.79 -7.88 -6.58
C LEU A 224 0.52 -8.04 -7.43
N CYS A 225 0.40 -9.18 -8.12
CA CYS A 225 -0.82 -9.54 -8.82
C CYS A 225 -0.96 -11.05 -8.98
N PHE A 226 -2.18 -11.50 -9.24
CA PHE A 226 -2.50 -12.86 -9.69
C PHE A 226 -3.72 -12.87 -10.61
N ASN A 227 -3.84 -13.91 -11.42
CA ASN A 227 -5.00 -14.11 -12.29
C ASN A 227 -6.24 -14.52 -11.49
N LEU A 228 -7.38 -13.97 -11.89
CA LEU A 228 -8.69 -14.40 -11.42
C LEU A 228 -9.28 -15.39 -12.44
N ASP A 229 -9.15 -16.69 -12.16
CA ASP A 229 -9.59 -17.74 -13.11
C ASP A 229 -10.94 -18.34 -12.75
N GLN A 230 -11.15 -18.68 -11.49
CA GLN A 230 -12.35 -19.37 -10.99
C GLN A 230 -13.11 -18.58 -9.93
N GLU A 231 -12.56 -17.47 -9.51
CA GLU A 231 -13.18 -16.57 -8.55
C GLU A 231 -14.41 -15.91 -9.19
N THR A 232 -15.46 -15.73 -8.41
CA THR A 232 -16.70 -15.07 -8.83
C THR A 232 -17.11 -13.97 -7.86
N GLU A 233 -16.46 -13.91 -6.70
CA GLU A 233 -16.72 -12.92 -5.66
C GLU A 233 -15.43 -12.41 -5.05
N ILE A 234 -15.35 -11.11 -4.86
CA ILE A 234 -14.24 -10.45 -4.19
C ILE A 234 -14.83 -9.51 -3.14
N GLU A 235 -14.41 -9.71 -1.89
CA GLU A 235 -14.78 -8.87 -0.76
C GLU A 235 -13.60 -8.03 -0.33
N VAL A 236 -13.82 -6.73 -0.12
CA VAL A 236 -12.77 -5.78 0.26
C VAL A 236 -13.25 -4.89 1.39
N PHE A 237 -12.43 -4.74 2.42
CA PHE A 237 -12.66 -3.83 3.53
C PHE A 237 -11.33 -3.39 4.17
N GLN A 238 -11.37 -2.38 5.02
CA GLN A 238 -10.19 -1.95 5.79
C GLN A 238 -9.94 -2.90 6.96
N SER A 239 -8.78 -3.55 6.94
CA SER A 239 -8.32 -4.51 7.96
C SER A 239 -8.02 -3.83 9.30
N GLN A 240 -7.95 -4.66 10.37
CA GLN A 240 -7.34 -4.25 11.63
C GLN A 240 -5.80 -4.25 11.59
N LYS A 241 -5.20 -4.97 10.62
CA LYS A 241 -3.74 -4.91 10.40
C LYS A 241 -3.33 -3.51 9.97
N GLN A 242 -2.29 -2.99 10.61
CA GLN A 242 -1.77 -1.65 10.33
C GLN A 242 -0.25 -1.64 10.28
N VAL A 243 0.28 -0.84 9.39
CA VAL A 243 1.71 -0.52 9.32
C VAL A 243 2.00 0.65 10.23
N GLN A 244 3.09 0.58 10.99
CA GLN A 244 3.61 1.68 11.79
C GLN A 244 4.80 2.31 11.07
N ILE A 245 4.62 3.50 10.52
CA ILE A 245 5.69 4.25 9.86
C ILE A 245 6.35 5.14 10.90
N ALA A 246 7.61 4.89 11.21
CA ALA A 246 8.36 5.66 12.19
C ALA A 246 8.91 6.94 11.56
N ARG A 247 8.32 8.09 11.93
CA ARG A 247 8.70 9.41 11.47
C ARG A 247 9.58 10.07 12.51
N TYR A 248 10.82 10.33 12.19
CA TYR A 248 11.78 11.03 13.04
C TYR A 248 11.93 12.51 12.67
N ARG A 249 11.38 12.90 11.53
CA ARG A 249 11.39 14.26 11.01
C ARG A 249 9.99 14.85 11.03
N ASP A 250 9.89 16.09 11.48
CA ASP A 250 8.63 16.85 11.46
C ASP A 250 8.38 17.46 10.07
N LEU A 251 8.02 16.59 9.12
CA LEU A 251 7.64 17.00 7.77
C LEU A 251 6.14 16.83 7.62
N ALA A 252 5.39 17.93 7.70
CA ALA A 252 3.94 17.91 7.57
C ALA A 252 3.51 17.30 6.23
N TYR A 253 2.38 16.58 6.24
CA TYR A 253 1.82 15.90 5.06
C TYR A 253 1.74 16.81 3.82
N LEU A 254 1.22 18.03 3.98
CA LEU A 254 1.11 18.98 2.87
C LEU A 254 2.45 19.46 2.32
N GLN A 255 3.49 19.54 3.16
CA GLN A 255 4.85 19.85 2.71
C GLN A 255 5.41 18.70 1.88
N ARG A 256 5.23 17.44 2.34
CA ARG A 256 5.61 16.24 1.61
C ARG A 256 4.91 16.18 0.26
N LEU A 257 3.60 16.41 0.24
CA LEU A 257 2.80 16.45 -0.99
C LEU A 257 3.33 17.48 -1.99
N ARG A 258 3.66 18.70 -1.52
CA ARG A 258 4.21 19.79 -2.37
C ARG A 258 5.58 19.45 -2.96
N ILE A 259 6.40 18.66 -2.25
CA ILE A 259 7.74 18.27 -2.75
C ILE A 259 7.60 17.20 -3.84
N LEU A 260 6.57 16.36 -3.78
CA LEU A 260 6.38 15.22 -4.68
C LEU A 260 5.63 15.59 -5.96
N PHE A 261 4.86 16.66 -5.95
CA PHE A 261 3.99 17.10 -7.04
C PHE A 261 4.12 18.59 -7.34
#